data_18e6a670db7a1d82b97b296751690533
#
_entry.id   18e6a670db7a1d82b97b296751690533
#
_cell.length_a   1.000
_cell.length_b   1.000
_cell.length_c   1.000
_cell.angle_alpha   90.00
_cell.angle_beta   90.00
_cell.angle_gamma   90.00
#
_symmetry.space_group_name_H-M   'P 1'
#
loop_
_entity.id
_entity.type
_entity.pdbx_description
1 polymer ?
#
loop_
_entity_poly.entity_id
_entity_poly.type
_entity_poly.pdbx_seq_one_letter_code
_entity_poly.pdbx_strand_id
1 'polypeptide(L)'
;MKIAVVGCGYWGRNLVRNFSELGTLKYVCDSDRSTAEAIGDQHNVSTTELDNIFETEVDGIVIATPAAQHFEIAKAALQSQKHVFVEKPLALNVEEAEALCALSKQQKKVLMVGHLLQYHSAFLKLKSIVSDGGLGKLQYIYSNRLNLGKFRNEENILWSFAPHDISMILGLAGDIPKTVT
;
A
#
# COMPACT_ATOMS: atom_id res chain seq x y z
N MET A 1 6.01 13.49 12.68
CA MET A 1 4.95 13.09 11.72
C MET A 1 3.88 12.33 12.50
N LYS A 2 2.62 12.66 12.32
CA LYS A 2 1.45 12.00 12.94
C LYS A 2 0.71 11.20 11.87
N ILE A 3 0.38 9.95 12.13
CA ILE A 3 -0.24 9.02 11.16
C ILE A 3 -1.57 8.51 11.70
N ALA A 4 -2.54 8.36 10.81
CA ALA A 4 -3.75 7.60 11.04
C ALA A 4 -3.77 6.34 10.16
N VAL A 5 -4.30 5.23 10.66
CA VAL A 5 -4.47 3.98 9.90
C VAL A 5 -5.95 3.69 9.73
N VAL A 6 -6.38 3.50 8.48
CA VAL A 6 -7.74 3.14 8.06
C VAL A 6 -7.76 1.69 7.60
N GLY A 7 -8.56 0.86 8.26
CA GLY A 7 -8.59 -0.58 8.09
C GLY A 7 -7.65 -1.29 9.05
N CYS A 8 -8.23 -1.90 10.10
CA CYS A 8 -7.51 -2.61 11.17
C CYS A 8 -7.69 -4.14 11.07
N GLY A 9 -8.01 -4.63 9.86
CA GLY A 9 -8.16 -6.05 9.57
C GLY A 9 -6.83 -6.82 9.64
N TYR A 10 -6.80 -8.02 9.05
CA TYR A 10 -5.65 -8.93 9.13
C TYR A 10 -4.32 -8.27 8.76
N TRP A 11 -4.28 -7.50 7.66
CA TRP A 11 -3.04 -6.83 7.23
C TRP A 11 -2.85 -5.47 7.94
N GLY A 12 -3.91 -4.71 8.12
CA GLY A 12 -3.87 -3.39 8.75
C GLY A 12 -3.26 -3.42 10.15
N ARG A 13 -3.47 -4.47 10.93
CA ARG A 13 -2.83 -4.66 12.25
C ARG A 13 -1.30 -4.65 12.19
N ASN A 14 -0.69 -5.13 11.11
CA ASN A 14 0.75 -5.05 10.93
C ASN A 14 1.22 -3.61 10.72
N LEU A 15 0.45 -2.82 9.96
CA LEU A 15 0.74 -1.41 9.74
C LEU A 15 0.54 -0.61 11.03
N VAL A 16 -0.56 -0.85 11.76
CA VAL A 16 -0.80 -0.25 13.07
C VAL A 16 0.38 -0.50 14.01
N ARG A 17 0.82 -1.76 14.14
CA ARG A 17 1.98 -2.11 14.96
C ARG A 17 3.23 -1.34 14.55
N ASN A 18 3.56 -1.34 13.26
CA ASN A 18 4.77 -0.67 12.78
C ASN A 18 4.74 0.84 13.03
N PHE A 19 3.61 1.53 12.75
CA PHE A 19 3.50 2.97 13.02
C PHE A 19 3.42 3.28 14.51
N SER A 20 2.93 2.35 15.33
CA SER A 20 2.99 2.45 16.80
C SER A 20 4.43 2.33 17.31
N GLU A 21 5.19 1.33 16.85
CA GLU A 21 6.61 1.14 17.18
C GLU A 21 7.48 2.34 16.77
N LEU A 22 7.13 2.99 15.63
CA LEU A 22 7.76 4.22 15.17
C LEU A 22 7.35 5.47 15.99
N GLY A 23 6.41 5.35 16.93
CA GLY A 23 5.91 6.47 17.73
C GLY A 23 5.12 7.52 16.95
N THR A 24 4.62 7.17 15.75
CA THR A 24 3.94 8.11 14.85
C THR A 24 2.42 7.91 14.79
N LEU A 25 1.92 6.75 15.21
CA LEU A 25 0.48 6.44 15.21
C LEU A 25 -0.28 7.35 16.17
N LYS A 26 -1.40 7.93 15.68
CA LYS A 26 -2.29 8.80 16.47
C LYS A 26 -3.73 8.34 16.46
N TYR A 27 -4.21 7.85 15.31
CA TYR A 27 -5.56 7.39 15.16
C TYR A 27 -5.63 6.05 14.44
N VAL A 28 -6.64 5.28 14.80
CA VAL A 28 -7.08 4.10 14.04
C VAL A 28 -8.55 4.24 13.67
N CYS A 29 -8.92 3.75 12.51
CA CYS A 29 -10.27 3.75 11.99
C CYS A 29 -10.57 2.39 11.36
N ASP A 30 -11.73 1.83 11.67
CA ASP A 30 -12.25 0.63 11.02
C ASP A 30 -13.77 0.75 10.92
N SER A 31 -14.36 0.12 9.90
CA SER A 31 -15.82 0.04 9.77
C SER A 31 -16.49 -0.76 10.88
N ASP A 32 -15.76 -1.73 11.45
CA ASP A 32 -16.13 -2.38 12.70
C ASP A 32 -15.58 -1.60 13.89
N ARG A 33 -16.47 -0.87 14.54
CA ARG A 33 -16.17 -0.04 15.70
C ARG A 33 -15.50 -0.84 16.82
N SER A 34 -15.93 -2.06 17.06
CA SER A 34 -15.37 -2.91 18.13
C SER A 34 -13.90 -3.28 17.83
N THR A 35 -13.58 -3.51 16.57
CA THR A 35 -12.20 -3.73 16.09
C THR A 35 -11.36 -2.45 16.27
N ALA A 36 -11.89 -1.29 15.89
CA ALA A 36 -11.18 -0.03 16.05
C ALA A 36 -10.87 0.27 17.53
N GLU A 37 -11.87 0.12 18.41
CA GLU A 37 -11.72 0.34 19.86
C GLU A 37 -10.69 -0.62 20.47
N ALA A 38 -10.76 -1.92 20.18
CA ALA A 38 -9.81 -2.90 20.69
C ALA A 38 -8.37 -2.62 20.25
N ILE A 39 -8.17 -2.19 19.01
CA ILE A 39 -6.84 -1.83 18.47
C ILE A 39 -6.37 -0.50 19.05
N GLY A 40 -7.27 0.48 19.20
CA GLY A 40 -6.96 1.76 19.85
C GLY A 40 -6.47 1.58 21.28
N ASP A 41 -7.17 0.78 22.06
CA ASP A 41 -6.80 0.45 23.45
C ASP A 41 -5.45 -0.28 23.51
N GLN A 42 -5.26 -1.29 22.63
CA GLN A 42 -4.02 -2.06 22.57
C GLN A 42 -2.79 -1.18 22.33
N HIS A 43 -2.92 -0.14 21.51
CA HIS A 43 -1.82 0.73 21.10
C HIS A 43 -1.84 2.10 21.78
N ASN A 44 -2.79 2.33 22.70
CA ASN A 44 -2.99 3.59 23.41
C ASN A 44 -3.12 4.80 22.47
N VAL A 45 -3.97 4.67 21.45
CA VAL A 45 -4.25 5.70 20.45
C VAL A 45 -5.76 5.90 20.31
N SER A 46 -6.15 7.07 19.81
CA SER A 46 -7.56 7.42 19.65
C SER A 46 -8.17 6.67 18.45
N THR A 47 -9.47 6.40 18.55
CA THR A 47 -10.29 5.93 17.42
C THR A 47 -11.03 7.10 16.79
N THR A 48 -11.34 6.99 15.49
CA THR A 48 -12.14 7.96 14.77
C THR A 48 -12.96 7.28 13.67
N GLU A 49 -14.05 7.91 13.27
CA GLU A 49 -14.82 7.48 12.11
C GLU A 49 -14.15 7.94 10.81
N LEU A 50 -14.45 7.24 9.69
CA LEU A 50 -13.85 7.54 8.40
C LEU A 50 -14.11 8.98 7.94
N ASP A 51 -15.33 9.47 8.12
CA ASP A 51 -15.70 10.82 7.69
C ASP A 51 -14.93 11.92 8.43
N ASN A 52 -14.56 11.65 9.68
CA ASN A 52 -13.87 12.62 10.54
C ASN A 52 -12.34 12.54 10.41
N ILE A 53 -11.77 11.42 9.88
CA ILE A 53 -10.32 11.19 9.87
C ILE A 53 -9.57 12.24 9.05
N PHE A 54 -10.21 12.76 8.01
CA PHE A 54 -9.62 13.75 7.11
C PHE A 54 -9.46 15.13 7.75
N GLU A 55 -10.24 15.41 8.80
CA GLU A 55 -10.20 16.67 9.56
C GLU A 55 -9.23 16.60 10.75
N THR A 56 -8.72 15.41 11.08
CA THR A 56 -7.78 15.24 12.19
C THR A 56 -6.43 15.91 11.92
N GLU A 57 -5.72 16.23 13.00
CA GLU A 57 -4.37 16.81 12.94
C GLU A 57 -3.29 15.74 12.64
N VAL A 58 -3.47 14.95 11.57
CA VAL A 58 -2.44 14.03 11.10
C VAL A 58 -1.78 14.52 9.84
N ASP A 59 -0.53 14.13 9.64
CA ASP A 59 0.24 14.47 8.45
C ASP A 59 -0.04 13.49 7.29
N GLY A 60 -0.40 12.24 7.62
CA GLY A 60 -0.61 11.19 6.64
C GLY A 60 -1.62 10.13 7.07
N ILE A 61 -2.23 9.51 6.08
CA ILE A 61 -3.21 8.44 6.21
C ILE A 61 -2.68 7.18 5.54
N VAL A 62 -2.74 6.07 6.27
CA VAL A 62 -2.39 4.73 5.82
C VAL A 62 -3.69 3.97 5.57
N ILE A 63 -3.85 3.43 4.37
CA ILE A 63 -5.07 2.78 3.91
C ILE A 63 -4.80 1.29 3.75
N ALA A 64 -5.50 0.47 4.53
CA ALA A 64 -5.44 -1.00 4.51
C ALA A 64 -6.83 -1.64 4.47
N THR A 65 -7.77 -0.95 3.86
CA THR A 65 -9.14 -1.40 3.59
C THR A 65 -9.18 -2.39 2.42
N PRO A 66 -10.33 -2.97 2.07
CA PRO A 66 -10.50 -3.68 0.81
C PRO A 66 -10.22 -2.77 -0.41
N ALA A 67 -9.63 -3.37 -1.47
CA ALA A 67 -9.15 -2.64 -2.65
C ALA A 67 -10.19 -1.73 -3.32
N ALA A 68 -11.46 -2.11 -3.27
CA ALA A 68 -12.57 -1.32 -3.83
C ALA A 68 -12.75 0.06 -3.15
N GLN A 69 -12.21 0.24 -1.95
CA GLN A 69 -12.31 1.50 -1.22
C GLN A 69 -11.06 2.38 -1.35
N HIS A 70 -9.96 1.84 -1.90
CA HIS A 70 -8.67 2.53 -1.94
C HIS A 70 -8.75 3.87 -2.63
N PHE A 71 -9.39 3.91 -3.82
CA PHE A 71 -9.46 5.13 -4.63
C PHE A 71 -10.14 6.28 -3.89
N GLU A 72 -11.35 6.07 -3.38
CA GLU A 72 -12.13 7.15 -2.75
C GLU A 72 -11.47 7.64 -1.47
N ILE A 73 -10.94 6.73 -0.63
CA ILE A 73 -10.27 7.12 0.62
C ILE A 73 -8.95 7.86 0.32
N ALA A 74 -8.15 7.37 -0.63
CA ALA A 74 -6.89 8.01 -1.02
C ALA A 74 -7.13 9.39 -1.62
N LYS A 75 -8.15 9.53 -2.48
CA LYS A 75 -8.56 10.80 -3.07
C LYS A 75 -8.97 11.82 -2.01
N ALA A 76 -9.85 11.43 -1.09
CA ALA A 76 -10.28 12.30 0.01
C ALA A 76 -9.09 12.72 0.89
N ALA A 77 -8.18 11.80 1.23
CA ALA A 77 -6.99 12.10 2.00
C ALA A 77 -6.06 13.11 1.30
N LEU A 78 -5.79 12.92 -0.01
CA LEU A 78 -4.98 13.85 -0.79
C LEU A 78 -5.65 15.25 -0.90
N GLN A 79 -6.97 15.30 -1.11
CA GLN A 79 -7.74 16.54 -1.15
C GLN A 79 -7.69 17.28 0.20
N SER A 80 -7.67 16.54 1.30
CA SER A 80 -7.52 17.07 2.66
C SER A 80 -6.06 17.33 3.06
N GLN A 81 -5.16 17.45 2.07
CA GLN A 81 -3.75 17.80 2.28
C GLN A 81 -3.00 16.80 3.16
N LYS A 82 -3.35 15.51 3.09
CA LYS A 82 -2.63 14.44 3.80
C LYS A 82 -1.70 13.68 2.85
N HIS A 83 -0.57 13.20 3.35
CA HIS A 83 0.23 12.17 2.70
C HIS A 83 -0.53 10.85 2.73
N VAL A 84 -0.34 10.01 1.72
CA VAL A 84 -1.06 8.73 1.61
C VAL A 84 -0.08 7.59 1.42
N PHE A 85 -0.21 6.58 2.27
CA PHE A 85 0.26 5.23 2.02
C PHE A 85 -0.97 4.36 1.80
N VAL A 86 -1.03 3.63 0.69
CA VAL A 86 -2.15 2.73 0.39
C VAL A 86 -1.63 1.33 0.09
N GLU A 87 -2.29 0.32 0.63
CA GLU A 87 -1.99 -1.07 0.30
C GLU A 87 -2.25 -1.36 -1.19
N LYS A 88 -1.56 -2.37 -1.67
CA LYS A 88 -1.77 -2.84 -3.05
C LYS A 88 -3.15 -3.51 -3.22
N PRO A 89 -3.79 -3.38 -4.39
CA PRO A 89 -3.45 -2.48 -5.49
C PRO A 89 -3.80 -1.02 -5.16
N LEU A 90 -3.15 -0.07 -5.84
CA LEU A 90 -3.46 1.37 -5.67
C LEU A 90 -4.94 1.67 -5.96
N ALA A 91 -5.44 1.11 -7.04
CA ALA A 91 -6.82 1.20 -7.51
C ALA A 91 -7.15 -0.04 -8.35
N LEU A 92 -8.41 -0.20 -8.76
CA LEU A 92 -8.87 -1.35 -9.54
C LEU A 92 -8.90 -1.10 -11.05
N ASN A 93 -8.64 0.14 -11.48
CA ASN A 93 -8.50 0.51 -12.89
C ASN A 93 -7.40 1.56 -13.07
N VAL A 94 -6.98 1.77 -14.30
CA VAL A 94 -5.84 2.64 -14.64
C VAL A 94 -6.22 4.11 -14.45
N GLU A 95 -7.43 4.48 -14.83
CA GLU A 95 -7.94 5.85 -14.77
C GLU A 95 -7.94 6.39 -13.34
N GLU A 96 -8.37 5.59 -12.38
CA GLU A 96 -8.32 5.92 -10.95
C GLU A 96 -6.89 6.08 -10.46
N ALA A 97 -6.00 5.16 -10.84
CA ALA A 97 -4.59 5.22 -10.45
C ALA A 97 -3.91 6.48 -10.99
N GLU A 98 -4.15 6.82 -12.26
CA GLU A 98 -3.63 8.04 -12.89
C GLU A 98 -4.19 9.31 -12.22
N ALA A 99 -5.49 9.32 -11.90
CA ALA A 99 -6.12 10.43 -11.19
C ALA A 99 -5.49 10.66 -9.81
N LEU A 100 -5.23 9.60 -9.04
CA LEU A 100 -4.53 9.71 -7.75
C LEU A 100 -3.10 10.22 -7.92
N CYS A 101 -2.37 9.74 -8.91
CA CYS A 101 -1.00 10.21 -9.22
C CYS A 101 -1.00 11.70 -9.60
N ALA A 102 -1.94 12.14 -10.43
CA ALA A 102 -2.08 13.53 -10.82
C ALA A 102 -2.44 14.41 -9.60
N LEU A 103 -3.40 13.98 -8.79
CA LEU A 103 -3.84 14.68 -7.59
C LEU A 103 -2.70 14.82 -6.57
N SER A 104 -1.93 13.75 -6.33
CA SER A 104 -0.80 13.79 -5.40
C SER A 104 0.26 14.82 -5.81
N LYS A 105 0.56 14.91 -7.12
CA LYS A 105 1.46 15.91 -7.69
C LYS A 105 0.90 17.32 -7.53
N GLN A 106 -0.38 17.53 -7.84
CA GLN A 106 -1.07 18.81 -7.71
C GLN A 106 -1.05 19.30 -6.26
N GLN A 107 -1.35 18.41 -5.31
CA GLN A 107 -1.39 18.72 -3.87
C GLN A 107 0.00 18.75 -3.23
N LYS A 108 1.05 18.35 -3.95
CA LYS A 108 2.43 18.21 -3.44
C LYS A 108 2.50 17.29 -2.21
N LYS A 109 1.73 16.20 -2.25
CA LYS A 109 1.69 15.17 -1.21
C LYS A 109 2.30 13.88 -1.69
N VAL A 110 2.87 13.12 -0.79
CA VAL A 110 3.38 11.79 -1.09
C VAL A 110 2.19 10.83 -1.27
N LEU A 111 2.21 10.09 -2.35
CA LEU A 111 1.37 8.92 -2.57
C LEU A 111 2.30 7.71 -2.72
N MET A 112 2.21 6.77 -1.78
CA MET A 112 3.05 5.57 -1.74
C MET A 112 2.16 4.33 -1.75
N VAL A 113 2.52 3.34 -2.57
CA VAL A 113 1.81 2.05 -2.62
C VAL A 113 2.59 0.99 -1.84
N GLY A 114 1.88 0.14 -1.12
CA GLY A 114 2.41 -0.93 -0.28
C GLY A 114 3.07 -2.09 -1.04
N HIS A 115 3.95 -1.82 -2.00
CA HIS A 115 4.76 -2.82 -2.68
C HIS A 115 5.93 -3.28 -1.80
N LEU A 116 5.61 -3.92 -0.67
CA LEU A 116 6.58 -4.26 0.38
C LEU A 116 7.79 -5.06 -0.11
N LEU A 117 7.62 -5.91 -1.14
CA LEU A 117 8.73 -6.72 -1.67
C LEU A 117 9.81 -5.89 -2.37
N GLN A 118 9.50 -4.67 -2.79
CA GLN A 118 10.51 -3.72 -3.31
C GLN A 118 11.56 -3.34 -2.24
N TYR A 119 11.23 -3.48 -0.97
CA TYR A 119 12.09 -3.16 0.18
C TYR A 119 12.69 -4.41 0.84
N HIS A 120 12.37 -5.60 0.34
CA HIS A 120 12.91 -6.84 0.89
C HIS A 120 14.41 -6.95 0.62
N SER A 121 15.20 -7.25 1.65
CA SER A 121 16.67 -7.25 1.57
C SER A 121 17.24 -8.13 0.45
N ALA A 122 16.66 -9.32 0.25
CA ALA A 122 17.08 -10.21 -0.83
C ALA A 122 16.76 -9.60 -2.22
N PHE A 123 15.61 -8.93 -2.37
CA PHE A 123 15.27 -8.27 -3.63
C PHE A 123 16.16 -7.06 -3.90
N LEU A 124 16.45 -6.25 -2.90
CA LEU A 124 17.38 -5.13 -3.01
C LEU A 124 18.79 -5.62 -3.41
N LYS A 125 19.24 -6.74 -2.83
CA LYS A 125 20.53 -7.34 -3.23
C LYS A 125 20.50 -7.84 -4.66
N LEU A 126 19.43 -8.54 -5.09
CA LEU A 126 19.26 -8.98 -6.47
C LEU A 126 19.27 -7.79 -7.44
N LYS A 127 18.53 -6.73 -7.12
CA LYS A 127 18.48 -5.50 -7.92
C LYS A 127 19.86 -4.86 -8.06
N SER A 128 20.63 -4.79 -6.98
CA SER A 128 22.03 -4.32 -7.02
C SER A 128 22.89 -5.18 -7.96
N ILE A 129 22.83 -6.51 -7.86
CA ILE A 129 23.63 -7.41 -8.72
C ILE A 129 23.26 -7.23 -10.20
N VAL A 130 21.97 -7.06 -10.51
CA VAL A 130 21.50 -6.80 -11.88
C VAL A 130 22.01 -5.45 -12.40
N SER A 131 21.86 -4.39 -11.58
CA SER A 131 22.26 -3.02 -11.96
C SER A 131 23.78 -2.89 -12.14
N ASP A 132 24.57 -3.60 -11.34
CA ASP A 132 26.02 -3.61 -11.39
C ASP A 132 26.58 -4.49 -12.53
N GLY A 133 25.70 -5.11 -13.32
CA GLY A 133 26.07 -5.99 -14.43
C GLY A 133 26.58 -7.37 -13.99
N GLY A 134 26.47 -7.73 -12.71
CA GLY A 134 26.98 -8.98 -12.15
C GLY A 134 26.38 -10.26 -12.76
N LEU A 135 25.20 -10.16 -13.36
CA LEU A 135 24.54 -11.25 -14.10
C LEU A 135 24.62 -11.07 -15.62
N GLY A 136 25.37 -10.07 -16.11
CA GLY A 136 25.37 -9.69 -17.52
C GLY A 136 24.02 -9.08 -17.94
N LYS A 137 23.75 -9.13 -19.26
CA LYS A 137 22.51 -8.60 -19.82
C LYS A 137 21.33 -9.49 -19.43
N LEU A 138 20.32 -8.91 -18.79
CA LEU A 138 19.06 -9.61 -18.50
C LEU A 138 18.39 -10.07 -19.81
N GLN A 139 18.13 -11.37 -19.94
CA GLN A 139 17.54 -11.97 -21.12
C GLN A 139 16.06 -12.27 -20.95
N TYR A 140 15.68 -12.80 -19.78
CA TYR A 140 14.31 -13.10 -19.41
C TYR A 140 14.18 -13.18 -17.89
N ILE A 141 12.95 -13.06 -17.40
CA ILE A 141 12.59 -13.27 -16.00
C ILE A 141 11.47 -14.29 -15.97
N TYR A 142 11.63 -15.28 -15.11
CA TYR A 142 10.60 -16.28 -14.82
C TYR A 142 10.22 -16.20 -13.35
N SER A 143 8.92 -16.02 -13.06
CA SER A 143 8.41 -15.92 -11.70
C SER A 143 7.31 -16.96 -11.46
N ASN A 144 7.44 -17.71 -10.40
CA ASN A 144 6.42 -18.64 -9.91
C ASN A 144 5.98 -18.23 -8.51
N ARG A 145 4.68 -18.08 -8.34
CA ARG A 145 4.09 -17.92 -7.03
C ARG A 145 3.19 -19.11 -6.71
N LEU A 146 3.81 -20.11 -6.12
CA LEU A 146 3.19 -21.38 -5.79
C LEU A 146 2.90 -21.40 -4.28
N ASN A 147 1.69 -21.01 -3.90
CA ASN A 147 1.26 -21.02 -2.51
C ASN A 147 -0.16 -21.58 -2.41
N LEU A 148 -0.33 -22.57 -1.53
CA LEU A 148 -1.65 -23.02 -1.11
C LEU A 148 -2.20 -22.03 -0.08
N GLY A 149 -2.74 -20.89 -0.59
CA GLY A 149 -3.28 -19.81 0.23
C GLY A 149 -4.77 -19.94 0.50
N LYS A 150 -5.32 -18.93 1.18
CA LYS A 150 -6.77 -18.79 1.34
C LYS A 150 -7.38 -18.34 0.00
N PHE A 151 -8.44 -19.01 -0.42
CA PHE A 151 -9.27 -18.51 -1.52
C PHE A 151 -9.99 -17.23 -1.06
N ARG A 152 -9.85 -16.15 -1.83
CA ARG A 152 -10.56 -14.90 -1.59
C ARG A 152 -11.69 -14.78 -2.59
N ASN A 153 -12.86 -14.35 -2.14
CA ASN A 153 -14.02 -14.12 -2.99
C ASN A 153 -14.07 -12.68 -3.53
N GLU A 154 -13.28 -11.78 -2.95
CA GLU A 154 -13.32 -10.34 -3.19
C GLU A 154 -12.44 -9.91 -4.37
N GLU A 155 -11.41 -10.69 -4.69
CA GLU A 155 -10.47 -10.41 -5.77
C GLU A 155 -9.97 -11.71 -6.42
N ASN A 156 -9.66 -11.67 -7.70
CA ASN A 156 -9.07 -12.80 -8.40
C ASN A 156 -7.59 -12.98 -8.07
N ILE A 157 -7.02 -14.12 -8.47
CA ILE A 157 -5.63 -14.49 -8.16
C ILE A 157 -4.62 -13.48 -8.71
N LEU A 158 -4.89 -12.85 -9.86
CA LEU A 158 -4.01 -11.85 -10.45
C LEU A 158 -3.91 -10.62 -9.55
N TRP A 159 -5.02 -10.06 -9.07
CA TRP A 159 -5.01 -8.92 -8.15
C TRP A 159 -4.44 -9.25 -6.78
N SER A 160 -4.60 -10.49 -6.32
CA SER A 160 -4.04 -10.91 -5.02
C SER A 160 -2.52 -11.02 -5.04
N PHE A 161 -1.93 -11.59 -6.09
CA PHE A 161 -0.52 -11.99 -6.10
C PHE A 161 0.33 -11.25 -7.14
N ALA A 162 -0.16 -11.08 -8.37
CA ALA A 162 0.62 -10.54 -9.47
C ALA A 162 1.18 -9.12 -9.23
N PRO A 163 0.53 -8.19 -8.49
CA PRO A 163 1.08 -6.86 -8.27
C PRO A 163 2.48 -6.87 -7.65
N HIS A 164 2.77 -7.82 -6.76
CA HIS A 164 4.10 -7.96 -6.17
C HIS A 164 5.13 -8.44 -7.20
N ASP A 165 4.79 -9.47 -7.98
CA ASP A 165 5.70 -10.01 -8.99
C ASP A 165 5.93 -9.02 -10.12
N ILE A 166 4.87 -8.39 -10.62
CA ILE A 166 4.95 -7.34 -11.65
C ILE A 166 5.85 -6.20 -11.16
N SER A 167 5.66 -5.72 -9.93
CA SER A 167 6.48 -4.64 -9.39
C SER A 167 7.96 -5.01 -9.32
N MET A 168 8.29 -6.24 -8.92
CA MET A 168 9.67 -6.73 -8.88
C MET A 168 10.25 -6.89 -10.29
N ILE A 169 9.48 -7.45 -11.24
CA ILE A 169 9.91 -7.62 -12.63
C ILE A 169 10.23 -6.25 -13.26
N LEU A 170 9.34 -5.27 -13.10
CA LEU A 170 9.58 -3.90 -13.58
C LEU A 170 10.80 -3.27 -12.92
N GLY A 171 10.97 -3.51 -11.60
CA GLY A 171 12.13 -3.02 -10.85
C GLY A 171 13.47 -3.62 -11.29
N LEU A 172 13.48 -4.85 -11.83
CA LEU A 172 14.67 -5.51 -12.37
C LEU A 172 14.91 -5.16 -13.85
N ALA A 173 13.84 -5.10 -14.65
CA ALA A 173 13.91 -4.78 -16.08
C ALA A 173 14.30 -3.30 -16.33
N GLY A 174 13.95 -2.40 -15.42
CA GLY A 174 14.19 -0.97 -15.55
C GLY A 174 13.39 -0.27 -16.65
N ASP A 175 12.39 -0.97 -17.21
CA ASP A 175 11.55 -0.48 -18.31
C ASP A 175 10.15 -1.09 -18.21
N ILE A 176 9.18 -0.50 -18.91
CA ILE A 176 7.82 -1.00 -19.03
C ILE A 176 7.70 -1.96 -20.24
N PRO A 177 6.84 -2.99 -20.17
CA PRO A 177 6.66 -3.91 -21.28
C PRO A 177 6.04 -3.19 -22.49
N LYS A 178 6.52 -3.53 -23.69
CA LYS A 178 5.97 -3.02 -24.95
C LYS A 178 4.67 -3.73 -25.34
N THR A 179 4.56 -4.98 -24.97
CA THR A 179 3.39 -5.82 -25.25
C THR A 179 3.11 -6.73 -24.07
N VAL A 180 1.83 -7.03 -23.83
CA VAL A 180 1.36 -8.02 -22.84
C VAL A 180 0.41 -8.95 -23.57
N THR A 181 0.58 -10.27 -23.45
CA THR A 181 -0.25 -11.31 -24.07
C THR A 181 -0.75 -12.30 -23.04
#